data_2dba4e7c7864635e74f020667a706f80
#
_entry.id   2dba4e7c7864635e74f020667a706f80
#
_cell.length_a   1.000
_cell.length_b   1.000
_cell.length_c   1.000
_cell.angle_alpha   90.00
_cell.angle_beta   90.00
_cell.angle_gamma   90.00
#
_symmetry.space_group_name_H-M   'P 1'
#
loop_
_entity.id
_entity.type
_entity.pdbx_description
1 polymer ?
#
loop_
_entity_poly.entity_id
_entity_poly.type
_entity_poly.pdbx_seq_one_letter_code
_entity_poly.pdbx_strand_id
1 'polypeptide(L)'
;MLKCKLVSFLRKVEQFEVDYRELCRAPAEHTKHIKAVFDWFDSVIYALLAIFVIFAFLFRLVGVSGQSMEPTLHNGDWLAVRAVNTKINRGEIVVVTQPNKLNEPIIKRVIAVAGDTVDIDFRTGKVTVNGVVSDEPYIAEKTERSFDTSFPLTVPQNCVFVMGDNRNHSLDSRSSVIGFIDTRYILGVAEFRLIPVGDWKIDSTGK
;
A
#
# COMPACT_ATOMS: atom_id res chain seq x y z
N MET A 1 -67.29 -25.48 19.71
CA MET A 1 -66.50 -24.27 19.46
C MET A 1 -65.12 -24.58 18.86
N LEU A 2 -64.42 -25.64 19.28
CA LEU A 2 -63.05 -25.98 18.75
C LEU A 2 -63.06 -26.45 17.29
N LYS A 3 -64.07 -27.24 16.83
CA LYS A 3 -64.19 -27.72 15.46
C LYS A 3 -64.29 -26.56 14.41
N CYS A 4 -65.02 -25.48 14.78
CA CYS A 4 -65.17 -24.34 13.89
C CYS A 4 -63.88 -23.52 13.67
N LYS A 5 -63.05 -23.41 14.71
CA LYS A 5 -61.73 -22.73 14.62
C LYS A 5 -60.71 -23.52 13.79
N LEU A 6 -60.76 -24.86 13.92
CA LEU A 6 -59.88 -25.75 13.15
C LEU A 6 -60.22 -25.71 11.66
N VAL A 7 -61.50 -25.72 11.28
CA VAL A 7 -61.95 -25.62 9.89
C VAL A 7 -61.56 -24.26 9.27
N SER A 8 -61.65 -23.17 10.04
CA SER A 8 -61.25 -21.84 9.56
C SER A 8 -59.74 -21.73 9.41
N PHE A 9 -58.99 -22.39 10.24
CA PHE A 9 -57.49 -22.43 10.13
C PHE A 9 -57.08 -23.25 8.91
N LEU A 10 -57.67 -24.42 8.68
CA LEU A 10 -57.36 -25.24 7.51
C LEU A 10 -57.71 -24.54 6.20
N ARG A 11 -58.83 -23.80 6.12
CA ARG A 11 -59.15 -22.96 4.95
C ARG A 11 -58.11 -21.87 4.71
N LYS A 12 -57.57 -21.24 5.75
CA LYS A 12 -56.53 -20.23 5.61
C LYS A 12 -55.23 -20.85 5.08
N VAL A 13 -54.89 -22.06 5.51
CA VAL A 13 -53.70 -22.77 4.99
C VAL A 13 -53.89 -23.18 3.54
N GLU A 14 -55.07 -23.70 3.16
CA GLU A 14 -55.39 -24.00 1.77
C GLU A 14 -55.35 -22.75 0.87
N GLN A 15 -55.88 -21.63 1.34
CA GLN A 15 -55.86 -20.37 0.63
C GLN A 15 -54.39 -19.87 0.45
N PHE A 16 -53.56 -20.03 1.47
CA PHE A 16 -52.17 -19.67 1.41
C PHE A 16 -51.39 -20.54 0.42
N GLU A 17 -51.68 -21.84 0.34
CA GLU A 17 -51.07 -22.75 -0.66
C GLU A 17 -51.51 -22.40 -2.10
N VAL A 18 -52.76 -21.97 -2.30
CA VAL A 18 -53.26 -21.55 -3.59
C VAL A 18 -52.60 -20.24 -4.03
N ASP A 19 -52.51 -19.25 -3.13
CA ASP A 19 -51.78 -18.00 -3.37
C ASP A 19 -50.30 -18.22 -3.69
N TYR A 20 -49.68 -19.17 -2.96
CA TYR A 20 -48.26 -19.51 -3.22
C TYR A 20 -48.07 -20.18 -4.59
N ARG A 21 -49.02 -21.04 -5.01
CA ARG A 21 -48.98 -21.66 -6.35
C ARG A 21 -49.27 -20.67 -7.46
N GLU A 22 -50.12 -19.66 -7.25
CA GLU A 22 -50.35 -18.59 -8.20
C GLU A 22 -49.14 -17.64 -8.30
N LEU A 23 -48.49 -17.29 -7.22
CA LEU A 23 -47.22 -16.56 -7.23
C LEU A 23 -46.12 -17.30 -8.03
N CYS A 24 -46.07 -18.65 -7.86
CA CYS A 24 -45.14 -19.48 -8.63
C CYS A 24 -45.55 -19.66 -10.11
N ARG A 25 -46.79 -19.29 -10.49
CA ARG A 25 -47.27 -19.27 -11.88
C ARG A 25 -47.22 -17.92 -12.53
N ALA A 26 -46.51 -16.96 -11.94
CA ALA A 26 -46.26 -15.69 -12.62
C ALA A 26 -45.70 -15.93 -14.04
N PRO A 27 -46.16 -15.19 -15.05
CA PRO A 27 -45.84 -15.45 -16.46
C PRO A 27 -44.33 -15.57 -16.62
N ALA A 28 -43.91 -16.64 -17.28
CA ALA A 28 -42.51 -17.04 -17.41
C ALA A 28 -41.58 -15.97 -18.01
N GLU A 29 -42.13 -14.95 -18.63
CA GLU A 29 -41.39 -13.78 -19.13
C GLU A 29 -40.97 -12.80 -18.01
N HIS A 30 -41.87 -12.51 -17.07
CA HIS A 30 -41.60 -11.54 -16.00
C HIS A 30 -40.52 -12.11 -15.02
N THR A 31 -40.57 -13.41 -14.74
CA THR A 31 -39.58 -14.08 -13.91
C THR A 31 -38.22 -14.19 -14.58
N LYS A 32 -38.16 -14.30 -15.91
CA LYS A 32 -36.89 -14.33 -16.66
C LYS A 32 -36.12 -13.00 -16.55
N HIS A 33 -36.83 -11.87 -16.69
CA HIS A 33 -36.20 -10.56 -16.56
C HIS A 33 -35.70 -10.29 -15.12
N ILE A 34 -36.51 -10.64 -14.13
CA ILE A 34 -36.13 -10.48 -12.73
C ILE A 34 -34.93 -11.36 -12.42
N LYS A 35 -34.93 -12.62 -12.85
CA LYS A 35 -33.81 -13.52 -12.65
C LYS A 35 -32.52 -13.01 -13.35
N ALA A 36 -32.65 -12.53 -14.58
CA ALA A 36 -31.51 -11.96 -15.31
C ALA A 36 -30.90 -10.73 -14.60
N VAL A 37 -31.73 -9.89 -13.98
CA VAL A 37 -31.28 -8.76 -13.19
C VAL A 37 -30.52 -9.23 -11.95
N PHE A 38 -31.04 -10.23 -11.20
CA PHE A 38 -30.35 -10.78 -10.04
C PHE A 38 -29.03 -11.46 -10.43
N ASP A 39 -29.04 -12.28 -11.49
CA ASP A 39 -27.83 -12.94 -12.01
C ASP A 39 -26.75 -11.90 -12.42
N TRP A 40 -27.18 -10.76 -12.96
CA TRP A 40 -26.26 -9.65 -13.26
C TRP A 40 -25.70 -9.01 -11.99
N PHE A 41 -26.54 -8.73 -10.99
CA PHE A 41 -26.07 -8.20 -9.70
C PHE A 41 -25.09 -9.15 -9.01
N ASP A 42 -25.42 -10.44 -8.97
CA ASP A 42 -24.54 -11.46 -8.41
C ASP A 42 -23.17 -11.48 -9.12
N SER A 43 -23.18 -11.41 -10.46
CA SER A 43 -21.94 -11.37 -11.25
C SER A 43 -21.09 -10.13 -10.92
N VAL A 44 -21.73 -8.96 -10.76
CA VAL A 44 -21.05 -7.71 -10.37
C VAL A 44 -20.47 -7.85 -8.94
N ILE A 45 -21.24 -8.40 -8.01
CA ILE A 45 -20.78 -8.61 -6.62
C ILE A 45 -19.57 -9.54 -6.59
N TYR A 46 -19.62 -10.68 -7.31
CA TYR A 46 -18.47 -11.60 -7.39
C TYR A 46 -17.25 -10.95 -8.04
N ALA A 47 -17.44 -10.17 -9.09
CA ALA A 47 -16.34 -9.44 -9.73
C ALA A 47 -15.70 -8.43 -8.77
N LEU A 48 -16.49 -7.64 -8.05
CA LEU A 48 -16.01 -6.69 -7.06
C LEU A 48 -15.30 -7.39 -5.89
N LEU A 49 -15.85 -8.52 -5.43
CA LEU A 49 -15.22 -9.33 -4.37
C LEU A 49 -13.87 -9.88 -4.84
N ALA A 50 -13.80 -10.39 -6.06
CA ALA A 50 -12.55 -10.89 -6.64
C ALA A 50 -11.50 -9.78 -6.75
N ILE A 51 -11.87 -8.60 -7.23
CA ILE A 51 -11.01 -7.43 -7.31
C ILE A 51 -10.52 -7.04 -5.91
N PHE A 52 -11.43 -6.96 -4.93
CA PHE A 52 -11.09 -6.63 -3.55
C PHE A 52 -10.09 -7.63 -2.96
N VAL A 53 -10.32 -8.93 -3.15
CA VAL A 53 -9.42 -9.99 -2.68
C VAL A 53 -8.03 -9.84 -3.33
N ILE A 54 -7.96 -9.65 -4.65
CA ILE A 54 -6.69 -9.45 -5.37
C ILE A 54 -5.94 -8.24 -4.79
N PHE A 55 -6.63 -7.09 -4.62
CA PHE A 55 -6.01 -5.90 -4.04
C PHE A 55 -5.56 -6.12 -2.59
N ALA A 56 -6.35 -6.81 -1.77
CA ALA A 56 -5.99 -7.10 -0.37
C ALA A 56 -4.73 -8.00 -0.25
N PHE A 57 -4.49 -8.87 -1.23
CA PHE A 57 -3.27 -9.70 -1.27
C PHE A 57 -2.06 -8.98 -1.86
N LEU A 58 -2.26 -8.08 -2.83
CA LEU A 58 -1.17 -7.39 -3.52
C LEU A 58 -0.68 -6.14 -2.78
N PHE A 59 -1.56 -5.46 -2.06
CA PHE A 59 -1.26 -4.19 -1.41
C PHE A 59 -1.48 -4.26 0.09
N ARG A 60 -0.62 -3.55 0.83
CA ARG A 60 -0.76 -3.30 2.26
C ARG A 60 -0.98 -1.82 2.49
N LEU A 61 -1.86 -1.49 3.43
CA LEU A 61 -2.08 -0.11 3.83
C LEU A 61 -1.12 0.26 4.96
N VAL A 62 -0.38 1.34 4.78
CA VAL A 62 0.59 1.84 5.76
C VAL A 62 0.36 3.33 5.97
N GLY A 63 0.20 3.73 7.23
CA GLY A 63 0.16 5.14 7.63
C GLY A 63 1.56 5.72 7.79
N VAL A 64 1.75 6.95 7.32
CA VAL A 64 2.99 7.71 7.49
C VAL A 64 2.99 8.39 8.86
N SER A 65 4.04 8.17 9.64
CA SER A 65 4.28 8.85 10.91
C SER A 65 5.61 9.59 10.87
N GLY A 66 5.59 10.85 11.26
CA GLY A 66 6.78 11.72 11.27
C GLY A 66 6.98 12.51 9.98
N GLN A 67 8.10 13.24 9.92
CA GLN A 67 8.40 14.24 8.91
C GLN A 67 9.61 13.88 8.04
N SER A 68 10.18 12.68 8.22
CA SER A 68 11.45 12.32 7.58
C SER A 68 11.38 12.17 6.06
N MET A 69 10.17 12.12 5.48
CA MET A 69 9.91 11.99 4.04
C MET A 69 9.32 13.26 3.43
N GLU A 70 9.22 14.35 4.18
CA GLU A 70 8.82 15.64 3.60
C GLU A 70 9.88 16.16 2.61
N PRO A 71 9.45 16.79 1.53
CA PRO A 71 8.08 17.20 1.18
C PRO A 71 7.26 16.12 0.46
N THR A 72 7.84 14.96 0.16
CA THR A 72 7.19 13.91 -0.65
C THR A 72 6.00 13.27 0.07
N LEU A 73 6.18 12.92 1.36
CA LEU A 73 5.14 12.33 2.20
C LEU A 73 5.03 13.10 3.51
N HIS A 74 3.81 13.32 3.95
CA HIS A 74 3.51 14.06 5.17
C HIS A 74 2.95 13.14 6.26
N ASN A 75 3.09 13.59 7.49
CA ASN A 75 2.50 12.89 8.64
C ASN A 75 0.99 12.76 8.48
N GLY A 76 0.47 11.53 8.63
CA GLY A 76 -0.95 11.22 8.46
C GLY A 76 -1.33 10.73 7.06
N ASP A 77 -0.41 10.73 6.08
CA ASP A 77 -0.66 10.13 4.77
C ASP A 77 -0.91 8.62 4.90
N TRP A 78 -1.78 8.09 4.03
CA TRP A 78 -2.01 6.65 3.91
C TRP A 78 -1.53 6.15 2.55
N LEU A 79 -0.69 5.13 2.58
CA LEU A 79 -0.01 4.58 1.42
C LEU A 79 -0.52 3.19 1.09
N ALA A 80 -0.68 2.92 -0.21
CA ALA A 80 -0.78 1.57 -0.74
C ALA A 80 0.63 1.08 -1.07
N VAL A 81 1.06 0.09 -0.32
CA VAL A 81 2.39 -0.50 -0.39
C VAL A 81 2.29 -1.86 -1.09
N ARG A 82 2.93 -1.97 -2.25
CA ARG A 82 3.01 -3.24 -2.99
C ARG A 82 4.01 -4.17 -2.31
N ALA A 83 3.58 -5.40 -2.00
CA ALA A 83 4.46 -6.42 -1.45
C ALA A 83 5.61 -6.73 -2.45
N VAL A 84 6.84 -6.78 -1.93
CA VAL A 84 8.02 -7.00 -2.77
C VAL A 84 8.24 -8.50 -2.97
N ASN A 85 8.04 -8.96 -4.20
CA ASN A 85 8.57 -10.24 -4.70
C ASN A 85 9.61 -10.03 -5.81
N THR A 86 10.06 -8.78 -6.02
CA THR A 86 10.90 -8.38 -7.15
C THR A 86 12.06 -7.52 -6.69
N LYS A 87 13.01 -7.29 -7.61
CA LYS A 87 14.19 -6.46 -7.39
C LYS A 87 13.80 -5.02 -7.01
N ILE A 88 14.40 -4.50 -5.95
CA ILE A 88 14.26 -3.13 -5.51
C ILE A 88 15.17 -2.24 -6.36
N ASN A 89 14.67 -1.07 -6.76
CA ASN A 89 15.40 -0.13 -7.60
C ASN A 89 15.72 1.15 -6.83
N ARG A 90 16.71 1.91 -7.32
CA ARG A 90 17.02 3.26 -6.83
C ARG A 90 15.82 4.18 -7.06
N GLY A 91 15.59 5.09 -6.13
CA GLY A 91 14.49 6.06 -6.16
C GLY A 91 13.19 5.54 -5.52
N GLU A 92 12.98 4.23 -5.40
CA GLU A 92 11.77 3.66 -4.79
C GLU A 92 11.67 4.02 -3.31
N ILE A 93 10.46 4.35 -2.85
CA ILE A 93 10.17 4.56 -1.42
C ILE A 93 9.75 3.22 -0.82
N VAL A 94 10.48 2.78 0.18
CA VAL A 94 10.29 1.47 0.82
C VAL A 94 9.84 1.60 2.27
N VAL A 95 9.00 0.67 2.69
CA VAL A 95 8.64 0.46 4.09
C VAL A 95 9.51 -0.65 4.66
N VAL A 96 10.24 -0.33 5.70
CA VAL A 96 11.24 -1.21 6.32
C VAL A 96 10.77 -1.62 7.70
N THR A 97 10.80 -2.91 7.99
CA THR A 97 10.43 -3.50 9.28
C THR A 97 11.63 -4.11 10.01
N GLN A 98 12.86 -3.81 9.57
CA GLN A 98 14.07 -4.33 10.19
C GLN A 98 14.08 -3.99 11.68
N PRO A 99 14.43 -4.95 12.55
CA PRO A 99 14.66 -4.69 13.95
C PRO A 99 15.88 -3.76 14.09
N ASN A 100 15.60 -2.51 14.25
CA ASN A 100 16.56 -1.46 14.54
C ASN A 100 16.37 -1.01 16.00
N LYS A 101 17.25 -0.16 16.49
CA LYS A 101 17.14 0.37 17.87
C LYS A 101 15.85 1.18 18.11
N LEU A 102 15.14 1.59 17.04
CA LEU A 102 13.88 2.33 17.14
C LEU A 102 12.69 1.39 17.41
N ASN A 103 12.81 0.11 17.06
CA ASN A 103 11.76 -0.92 17.22
C ASN A 103 10.44 -0.56 16.49
N GLU A 104 10.51 0.29 15.47
CA GLU A 104 9.39 0.80 14.69
C GLU A 104 9.66 0.66 13.19
N PRO A 105 8.61 0.41 12.37
CA PRO A 105 8.74 0.49 10.92
C PRO A 105 9.12 1.89 10.47
N ILE A 106 10.00 1.99 9.49
CA ILE A 106 10.43 3.26 8.90
C ILE A 106 10.12 3.31 7.41
N ILE A 107 9.85 4.52 6.90
CA ILE A 107 9.64 4.77 5.47
C ILE A 107 10.81 5.61 4.99
N LYS A 108 11.52 5.14 3.95
CA LYS A 108 12.70 5.81 3.40
C LYS A 108 12.78 5.60 1.89
N ARG A 109 13.56 6.45 1.23
CA ARG A 109 13.88 6.31 -0.20
C ARG A 109 15.17 5.54 -0.39
N VAL A 110 15.16 4.60 -1.34
CA VAL A 110 16.34 3.85 -1.77
C VAL A 110 17.24 4.75 -2.61
N ILE A 111 18.42 5.03 -2.10
CA ILE A 111 19.44 5.84 -2.79
C ILE A 111 20.38 4.94 -3.59
N ALA A 112 20.75 3.80 -3.03
CA ALA A 112 21.65 2.87 -3.67
C ALA A 112 21.28 1.41 -3.34
N VAL A 113 21.60 0.52 -4.27
CA VAL A 113 21.34 -0.92 -4.16
C VAL A 113 22.65 -1.70 -4.09
N ALA A 114 22.57 -3.02 -3.85
CA ALA A 114 23.72 -3.90 -3.72
C ALA A 114 24.76 -3.68 -4.83
N GLY A 115 26.02 -3.48 -4.43
CA GLY A 115 27.15 -3.24 -5.32
C GLY A 115 27.38 -1.77 -5.70
N ASP A 116 26.46 -0.88 -5.37
CA ASP A 116 26.66 0.55 -5.59
C ASP A 116 27.63 1.13 -4.57
N THR A 117 28.39 2.13 -5.01
CA THR A 117 29.22 2.97 -4.15
C THR A 117 28.55 4.32 -3.94
N VAL A 118 28.31 4.69 -2.70
CA VAL A 118 27.72 5.96 -2.28
C VAL A 118 28.80 6.86 -1.71
N ASP A 119 28.81 8.11 -2.12
CA ASP A 119 29.63 9.17 -1.52
C ASP A 119 28.76 10.40 -1.25
N ILE A 120 29.01 11.08 -0.13
CA ILE A 120 28.26 12.26 0.29
C ILE A 120 29.22 13.37 0.71
N ASP A 121 29.20 14.47 -0.01
CA ASP A 121 29.90 15.69 0.42
C ASP A 121 28.92 16.57 1.21
N PHE A 122 28.97 16.48 2.52
CA PHE A 122 28.11 17.24 3.43
C PHE A 122 28.34 18.76 3.38
N ARG A 123 29.48 19.22 2.85
CA ARG A 123 29.77 20.65 2.67
C ARG A 123 29.01 21.23 1.49
N THR A 124 28.87 20.48 0.40
CA THR A 124 28.11 20.90 -0.79
C THR A 124 26.69 20.34 -0.79
N GLY A 125 26.41 19.34 0.04
CA GLY A 125 25.16 18.62 0.13
C GLY A 125 24.91 17.64 -1.03
N LYS A 126 25.95 17.32 -1.82
CA LYS A 126 25.84 16.46 -3.00
C LYS A 126 25.94 14.99 -2.60
N VAL A 127 25.00 14.19 -3.11
CA VAL A 127 25.02 12.73 -3.03
C VAL A 127 25.48 12.19 -4.39
N THR A 128 26.45 11.29 -4.36
CA THR A 128 27.04 10.68 -5.56
C THR A 128 26.88 9.17 -5.47
N VAL A 129 26.40 8.56 -6.54
CA VAL A 129 26.26 7.09 -6.64
C VAL A 129 27.06 6.62 -7.85
N ASN A 130 28.02 5.72 -7.62
CA ASN A 130 28.93 5.21 -8.65
C ASN A 130 29.68 6.31 -9.41
N GLY A 131 30.07 7.38 -8.70
CA GLY A 131 30.79 8.51 -9.29
C GLY A 131 29.90 9.52 -10.03
N VAL A 132 28.60 9.31 -10.10
CA VAL A 132 27.63 10.22 -10.73
C VAL A 132 26.84 10.95 -9.66
N VAL A 133 26.79 12.29 -9.74
CA VAL A 133 25.95 13.10 -8.83
C VAL A 133 24.49 12.77 -9.08
N SER A 134 23.78 12.41 -8.02
CA SER A 134 22.35 12.12 -8.09
C SER A 134 21.55 13.40 -8.35
N ASP A 135 20.57 13.31 -9.24
CA ASP A 135 19.52 14.32 -9.39
C ASP A 135 18.44 14.03 -8.38
N GLU A 136 18.20 14.97 -7.46
CA GLU A 136 17.34 14.77 -6.29
C GLU A 136 16.28 15.87 -6.16
N PRO A 137 15.37 16.01 -7.15
CA PRO A 137 14.35 17.07 -7.15
C PRO A 137 13.30 16.92 -6.03
N TYR A 138 13.29 15.78 -5.37
CA TYR A 138 12.36 15.44 -4.29
C TYR A 138 12.82 15.94 -2.91
N ILE A 139 14.03 16.45 -2.76
CA ILE A 139 14.51 17.02 -1.49
C ILE A 139 14.21 18.51 -1.40
N ALA A 140 13.82 19.00 -0.21
CA ALA A 140 13.62 20.42 0.04
C ALA A 140 14.93 21.15 0.33
N GLU A 141 15.89 20.47 0.94
CA GLU A 141 17.15 21.03 1.41
C GLU A 141 18.31 20.12 1.06
N LYS A 142 19.48 20.72 0.89
CA LYS A 142 20.74 19.98 0.67
C LYS A 142 21.08 19.06 1.84
N THR A 143 21.79 17.96 1.56
CA THR A 143 22.19 17.00 2.58
C THR A 143 23.39 17.52 3.38
N GLU A 144 23.15 18.26 4.44
CA GLU A 144 24.20 18.86 5.29
C GLU A 144 24.47 18.06 6.57
N ARG A 145 23.45 17.36 7.09
CA ARG A 145 23.57 16.58 8.31
C ARG A 145 24.35 15.29 8.07
N SER A 146 25.52 15.21 8.64
CA SER A 146 26.28 13.97 8.76
C SER A 146 25.89 13.22 10.03
N PHE A 147 26.21 11.91 10.05
CA PHE A 147 26.14 11.05 11.23
C PHE A 147 27.51 10.36 11.41
N ASP A 148 27.50 9.17 11.94
CA ASP A 148 28.68 8.40 12.31
C ASP A 148 29.19 7.45 11.20
N THR A 149 28.51 7.42 10.04
CA THR A 149 28.95 6.63 8.87
C THR A 149 29.99 7.40 8.04
N SER A 150 31.08 6.73 7.69
CA SER A 150 32.12 7.29 6.82
C SER A 150 31.82 7.00 5.35
N PHE A 151 32.15 7.95 4.46
CA PHE A 151 31.98 7.87 3.02
C PHE A 151 33.34 8.02 2.31
N PRO A 152 33.55 7.46 1.09
CA PRO A 152 32.58 6.61 0.36
C PRO A 152 32.39 5.22 0.96
N LEU A 153 31.22 4.61 0.69
CA LEU A 153 30.91 3.25 1.11
C LEU A 153 30.25 2.44 -0.02
N THR A 154 30.46 1.14 -0.02
CA THR A 154 29.84 0.23 -0.98
C THR A 154 28.71 -0.57 -0.30
N VAL A 155 27.54 -0.61 -0.95
CA VAL A 155 26.37 -1.33 -0.44
C VAL A 155 26.60 -2.84 -0.53
N PRO A 156 26.51 -3.59 0.57
CA PRO A 156 26.67 -5.04 0.57
C PRO A 156 25.61 -5.76 -0.26
N GLN A 157 25.89 -7.04 -0.59
CA GLN A 157 24.93 -7.90 -1.25
C GLN A 157 23.65 -8.04 -0.41
N ASN A 158 22.51 -8.09 -1.09
CA ASN A 158 21.18 -8.16 -0.49
C ASN A 158 20.82 -6.99 0.44
N CYS A 159 21.54 -5.88 0.34
CA CYS A 159 21.26 -4.68 1.12
C CYS A 159 20.91 -3.49 0.20
N VAL A 160 20.27 -2.49 0.80
CA VAL A 160 20.07 -1.17 0.20
C VAL A 160 20.55 -0.09 1.17
N PHE A 161 20.94 1.04 0.61
CA PHE A 161 21.22 2.28 1.33
C PHE A 161 20.03 3.22 1.16
N VAL A 162 19.45 3.65 2.26
CA VAL A 162 18.23 4.45 2.24
C VAL A 162 18.42 5.79 2.94
N MET A 163 17.73 6.83 2.45
CA MET A 163 17.71 8.14 3.08
C MET A 163 16.26 8.67 3.14
N GLY A 164 16.01 9.57 4.09
CA GLY A 164 14.79 10.36 4.08
C GLY A 164 14.87 11.48 3.07
N ASP A 165 13.74 11.90 2.52
CA ASP A 165 13.68 13.06 1.62
C ASP A 165 13.90 14.37 2.40
N ASN A 166 13.48 14.42 3.67
CA ASN A 166 13.83 15.49 4.61
C ASN A 166 15.24 15.23 5.19
N ARG A 167 16.26 15.54 4.40
CA ARG A 167 17.65 15.19 4.60
C ARG A 167 18.21 15.54 5.98
N ASN A 168 17.88 16.70 6.48
CA ASN A 168 18.42 17.18 7.75
C ASN A 168 17.58 16.78 8.97
N HIS A 169 16.38 16.21 8.73
CA HIS A 169 15.44 15.76 9.78
C HIS A 169 15.09 14.27 9.67
N SER A 170 16.02 13.46 9.12
CA SER A 170 15.85 12.01 8.96
C SER A 170 16.97 11.25 9.67
N LEU A 171 16.59 10.23 10.42
CA LEU A 171 17.52 9.18 10.86
C LEU A 171 17.40 8.02 9.84
N ASP A 172 18.52 7.70 9.18
CA ASP A 172 18.56 6.78 8.03
C ASP A 172 19.95 6.10 7.93
N SER A 173 20.27 5.51 6.78
CA SER A 173 21.50 4.72 6.59
C SER A 173 22.79 5.49 6.78
N ARG A 174 22.77 6.82 6.88
CA ARG A 174 23.91 7.65 7.27
C ARG A 174 24.31 7.44 8.75
N SER A 175 23.43 6.88 9.55
CA SER A 175 23.71 6.52 10.94
C SER A 175 23.85 5.02 11.10
N SER A 176 24.85 4.58 11.87
CA SER A 176 25.05 3.18 12.24
C SER A 176 23.87 2.58 13.03
N VAL A 177 22.98 3.42 13.58
CA VAL A 177 21.74 2.99 14.24
C VAL A 177 20.80 2.29 13.25
N ILE A 178 20.74 2.77 12.02
CA ILE A 178 19.94 2.20 10.92
C ILE A 178 20.84 1.33 10.03
N GLY A 179 21.95 1.90 9.54
CA GLY A 179 22.90 1.21 8.67
C GLY A 179 22.30 0.76 7.33
N PHE A 180 22.89 -0.27 6.76
CA PHE A 180 22.34 -0.92 5.57
C PHE A 180 21.09 -1.70 5.90
N ILE A 181 20.10 -1.65 5.01
CA ILE A 181 18.85 -2.39 5.13
C ILE A 181 18.93 -3.67 4.31
N ASP A 182 18.81 -4.81 4.97
CA ASP A 182 18.67 -6.10 4.27
C ASP A 182 17.30 -6.16 3.59
N THR A 183 17.28 -6.53 2.31
CA THR A 183 16.07 -6.54 1.48
C THR A 183 14.96 -7.45 2.03
N ARG A 184 15.31 -8.45 2.86
CA ARG A 184 14.34 -9.34 3.54
C ARG A 184 13.44 -8.60 4.52
N TYR A 185 13.89 -7.47 5.04
CA TYR A 185 13.12 -6.65 5.99
C TYR A 185 12.32 -5.54 5.31
N ILE A 186 12.31 -5.48 3.98
CA ILE A 186 11.48 -4.54 3.24
C ILE A 186 10.09 -5.13 3.09
N LEU A 187 9.12 -4.50 3.75
CA LEU A 187 7.71 -4.89 3.71
C LEU A 187 7.11 -4.72 2.32
N GLY A 188 7.53 -3.68 1.61
CA GLY A 188 7.06 -3.35 0.28
C GLY A 188 7.52 -1.97 -0.20
N VAL A 189 7.13 -1.67 -1.44
CA VAL A 189 7.36 -0.39 -2.11
C VAL A 189 6.07 0.42 -2.07
N ALA A 190 6.16 1.67 -1.62
CA ALA A 190 5.04 2.61 -1.63
C ALA A 190 4.79 3.09 -3.06
N GLU A 191 3.63 2.75 -3.62
CA GLU A 191 3.30 3.10 -5.01
C GLU A 191 2.27 4.21 -5.12
N PHE A 192 1.29 4.21 -4.21
CA PHE A 192 0.20 5.17 -4.25
C PHE A 192 -0.05 5.78 -2.88
N ARG A 193 -0.37 7.07 -2.88
CA ARG A 193 -0.90 7.79 -1.72
C ARG A 193 -2.42 7.81 -1.84
N LEU A 194 -3.11 7.20 -0.89
CA LEU A 194 -4.56 7.09 -0.87
C LEU A 194 -5.22 8.26 -0.14
N ILE A 195 -4.57 8.75 0.91
CA ILE A 195 -5.02 9.88 1.71
C ILE A 195 -3.82 10.80 1.96
N PRO A 196 -3.98 12.12 1.71
CA PRO A 196 -5.14 12.79 1.13
C PRO A 196 -5.38 12.41 -0.33
N VAL A 197 -6.62 12.51 -0.78
CA VAL A 197 -6.99 12.26 -2.17
C VAL A 197 -6.48 13.43 -3.03
N GLY A 198 -5.73 13.12 -4.08
CA GLY A 198 -5.12 14.13 -4.96
C GLY A 198 -4.05 13.46 -5.82
N ASP A 199 -2.79 13.76 -5.58
CA ASP A 199 -1.67 13.15 -6.28
C ASP A 199 -1.47 11.70 -5.80
N TRP A 200 -2.12 10.78 -6.49
CA TRP A 200 -2.19 9.37 -6.09
C TRP A 200 -0.87 8.63 -6.28
N LYS A 201 -0.14 8.97 -7.34
CA LYS A 201 1.11 8.29 -7.65
C LYS A 201 2.25 8.95 -6.90
N ILE A 202 2.96 8.17 -6.10
CA ILE A 202 4.19 8.61 -5.46
C ILE A 202 5.27 8.62 -6.53
N ASP A 203 5.83 9.79 -6.80
CA ASP A 203 6.92 9.91 -7.74
C ASP A 203 8.20 9.28 -7.15
N SER A 204 8.50 8.07 -7.61
CA SER A 204 9.71 7.36 -7.24
C SER A 204 10.93 7.88 -7.99
N THR A 205 10.73 8.62 -9.09
CA THR A 205 11.82 9.05 -9.98
C THR A 205 12.14 10.53 -9.89
N GLY A 206 11.28 11.32 -9.21
CA GLY A 206 11.47 12.77 -9.09
C GLY A 206 11.26 13.54 -10.40
N LYS A 207 10.45 12.99 -11.33
CA LYS A 207 10.10 13.65 -12.59
C LYS A 207 8.64 14.02 -12.64
#